data_dea972c251f6bd22d4aa1f75c4fc8e13
#
_entry.id   dea972c251f6bd22d4aa1f75c4fc8e13
#
_cell.length_a   1.000
_cell.length_b   1.000
_cell.length_c   1.000
_cell.angle_alpha   90.00
_cell.angle_beta   90.00
_cell.angle_gamma   90.00
#
_symmetry.space_group_name_H-M   'P 1'
#
loop_
_entity.id
_entity.type
_entity.pdbx_description
1 polymer ?
#
loop_
_entity_poly.entity_id
_entity_poly.type
_entity_poly.pdbx_seq_one_letter_code
_entity_poly.pdbx_strand_id
1 'polypeptide(L)'
;MKNIKNNIICISGPSGVGKTTIAKLLTCILEQEAIVISGDDSHKWSRKSKNWERYTHLDPSANNLEEEKEQLNNLKNNINIKRRHYNHNTGLFDPAKEISPVQNIIYEGLHTLYDDQFRNLCDIGIYVDTDEELKIAWKLKRDLKERGYTKKQVYEAIKKRTDDEKKYILPQKKHADIVIKFSFSESGVKMKYKTKSDKHNDMLEKLSLLYEEKKKFVDICHRVSKESSLVQNSGGNISVKFNGNLLITSSGCRLSKVGILKNCCFVKKTNGNIIGEPKPSMEMGSHIHLNKSVIHTHPVNLLAILCSMEAKEIINKIYKDYKFEFLDYITPGKEVENCVAKRNKKSNVLFLKNHGLFVTSSSLESCLQITKEINSLATEYLKNNKKEEMNKNSHKALGHLFPDSVVLPKINEQINNEIYKMIIESGLTPCFLTKEDQAILLNLEEEKYRIKMESKNEDNLCRH
;
A
#
# COMPACT_ATOMS: atom_id res chain seq x y z
N MET A 1 4.86 -12.04 -39.74
CA MET A 1 4.96 -11.84 -38.28
C MET A 1 4.11 -12.92 -37.63
N LYS A 2 4.67 -13.75 -36.73
CA LYS A 2 3.84 -14.68 -35.94
C LYS A 2 2.88 -13.84 -35.10
N ASN A 3 1.57 -14.04 -35.27
CA ASN A 3 0.55 -13.46 -34.37
C ASN A 3 0.81 -14.02 -32.96
N ILE A 4 1.55 -13.28 -32.13
CA ILE A 4 1.75 -13.62 -30.73
C ILE A 4 0.42 -13.34 -30.05
N LYS A 5 -0.28 -14.40 -29.65
CA LYS A 5 -1.51 -14.29 -28.87
C LYS A 5 -1.17 -13.89 -27.43
N ASN A 6 -2.00 -13.04 -26.85
CA ASN A 6 -1.88 -12.68 -25.45
C ASN A 6 -2.32 -13.83 -24.52
N ASN A 7 -1.71 -13.92 -23.35
CA ASN A 7 -2.06 -14.93 -22.36
C ASN A 7 -3.27 -14.49 -21.54
N ILE A 8 -4.22 -15.39 -21.32
CA ILE A 8 -5.37 -15.16 -20.43
C ILE A 8 -5.24 -16.03 -19.18
N ILE A 9 -5.16 -15.40 -18.01
CA ILE A 9 -5.19 -16.04 -16.70
C ILE A 9 -6.57 -15.82 -16.10
N CYS A 10 -7.35 -16.88 -15.98
CA CYS A 10 -8.69 -16.83 -15.40
C CYS A 10 -8.65 -17.13 -13.90
N ILE A 11 -9.29 -16.27 -13.09
CA ILE A 11 -9.35 -16.45 -11.64
C ILE A 11 -10.81 -16.56 -11.20
N SER A 12 -11.23 -17.75 -10.82
CA SER A 12 -12.57 -18.07 -10.33
C SER A 12 -12.59 -18.26 -8.80
N GLY A 13 -13.79 -18.30 -8.24
CA GLY A 13 -14.04 -18.61 -6.82
C GLY A 13 -15.17 -17.80 -6.23
N PRO A 14 -15.66 -18.16 -5.03
CA PRO A 14 -16.74 -17.45 -4.35
C PRO A 14 -16.48 -15.97 -4.08
N SER A 15 -17.54 -15.23 -3.77
CA SER A 15 -17.40 -13.81 -3.41
C SER A 15 -16.71 -13.65 -2.06
N GLY A 16 -15.66 -12.82 -2.00
CA GLY A 16 -14.94 -12.51 -0.76
C GLY A 16 -13.78 -13.43 -0.41
N VAL A 17 -13.36 -14.33 -1.31
CA VAL A 17 -12.24 -15.28 -1.08
C VAL A 17 -10.85 -14.72 -1.42
N GLY A 18 -10.75 -13.48 -1.94
CA GLY A 18 -9.45 -12.88 -2.26
C GLY A 18 -9.03 -12.96 -3.73
N LYS A 19 -9.95 -13.20 -4.69
CA LYS A 19 -9.64 -13.23 -6.15
C LYS A 19 -8.90 -11.97 -6.61
N THR A 20 -9.43 -10.80 -6.30
CA THR A 20 -8.80 -9.51 -6.64
C THR A 20 -7.42 -9.35 -6.00
N THR A 21 -7.20 -9.93 -4.81
CA THR A 21 -5.88 -9.94 -4.17
C THR A 21 -4.90 -10.76 -5.01
N ILE A 22 -5.27 -11.97 -5.42
CA ILE A 22 -4.44 -12.82 -6.28
C ILE A 22 -4.19 -12.14 -7.62
N ALA A 23 -5.23 -11.58 -8.27
CA ALA A 23 -5.10 -10.86 -9.54
C ALA A 23 -4.05 -9.73 -9.46
N LYS A 24 -4.15 -8.88 -8.44
CA LYS A 24 -3.20 -7.76 -8.24
C LYS A 24 -1.80 -8.22 -7.84
N LEU A 25 -1.65 -9.32 -7.09
CA LEU A 25 -0.34 -9.89 -6.81
C LEU A 25 0.32 -10.49 -8.04
N LEU A 26 -0.46 -11.13 -8.92
CA LEU A 26 0.03 -11.63 -10.20
C LEU A 26 0.55 -10.50 -11.09
N THR A 27 -0.12 -9.34 -11.16
CA THR A 27 0.43 -8.20 -11.93
C THR A 27 1.80 -7.76 -11.42
N CYS A 28 2.08 -7.93 -10.12
CA CYS A 28 3.37 -7.58 -9.55
C CYS A 28 4.50 -8.54 -9.96
N ILE A 29 4.21 -9.86 -10.06
CA ILE A 29 5.24 -10.88 -10.30
C ILE A 29 5.44 -11.24 -11.78
N LEU A 30 4.44 -11.02 -12.63
CA LEU A 30 4.57 -11.23 -14.07
C LEU A 30 5.59 -10.25 -14.65
N GLU A 31 6.53 -10.75 -15.42
CA GLU A 31 7.61 -9.92 -16.04
C GLU A 31 7.03 -8.95 -17.05
N GLN A 32 6.13 -9.44 -17.88
CA GLN A 32 5.47 -8.66 -18.91
C GLN A 32 4.31 -7.85 -18.35
N GLU A 33 3.84 -6.88 -19.13
CA GLU A 33 2.70 -6.06 -18.78
C GLU A 33 1.44 -6.92 -18.58
N ALA A 34 0.64 -6.56 -17.58
CA ALA A 34 -0.58 -7.27 -17.24
C ALA A 34 -1.70 -6.30 -16.88
N ILE A 35 -2.91 -6.57 -17.39
CA ILE A 35 -4.15 -5.87 -17.00
C ILE A 35 -5.08 -6.82 -16.25
N VAL A 36 -5.88 -6.26 -15.35
CA VAL A 36 -6.94 -6.99 -14.66
C VAL A 36 -8.29 -6.60 -15.22
N ILE A 37 -9.05 -7.58 -15.70
CA ILE A 37 -10.43 -7.45 -16.18
C ILE A 37 -11.35 -8.06 -15.12
N SER A 38 -12.31 -7.28 -14.63
CA SER A 38 -13.27 -7.73 -13.62
C SER A 38 -14.53 -8.33 -14.24
N GLY A 39 -14.88 -9.54 -13.84
CA GLY A 39 -16.14 -10.15 -14.23
C GLY A 39 -17.37 -9.50 -13.57
N ASP A 40 -17.19 -8.70 -12.53
CA ASP A 40 -18.30 -7.92 -11.94
C ASP A 40 -18.82 -6.84 -12.92
N ASP A 41 -18.02 -6.44 -13.92
CA ASP A 41 -18.43 -5.52 -14.97
C ASP A 41 -19.48 -6.12 -15.94
N SER A 42 -19.62 -7.45 -15.94
CA SER A 42 -20.60 -8.18 -16.77
C SER A 42 -22.02 -8.14 -16.24
N HIS A 43 -22.27 -7.64 -15.04
CA HIS A 43 -23.62 -7.58 -14.49
C HIS A 43 -24.60 -6.91 -15.44
N LYS A 44 -25.79 -7.52 -15.64
CA LYS A 44 -26.85 -6.94 -16.51
C LYS A 44 -27.47 -5.69 -15.91
N TRP A 45 -27.53 -5.57 -14.58
CA TRP A 45 -28.31 -4.55 -13.90
C TRP A 45 -27.53 -3.80 -12.84
N SER A 46 -27.88 -2.54 -12.64
CA SER A 46 -27.40 -1.73 -11.51
C SER A 46 -27.93 -2.25 -10.17
N ARG A 47 -27.29 -1.85 -9.05
CA ARG A 47 -27.59 -2.35 -7.70
C ARG A 47 -29.06 -2.23 -7.28
N LYS A 48 -29.77 -1.18 -7.72
CA LYS A 48 -31.15 -0.90 -7.32
C LYS A 48 -32.19 -1.58 -8.22
N SER A 49 -31.80 -2.41 -9.17
CA SER A 49 -32.71 -3.10 -10.06
C SER A 49 -33.58 -4.11 -9.30
N LYS A 50 -34.89 -4.13 -9.57
CA LYS A 50 -35.86 -5.11 -9.06
C LYS A 50 -35.50 -6.56 -9.44
N ASN A 51 -34.76 -6.74 -10.54
CA ASN A 51 -34.33 -8.07 -10.99
C ASN A 51 -33.50 -8.82 -9.93
N TRP A 52 -32.84 -8.10 -9.02
CA TRP A 52 -32.10 -8.71 -7.90
C TRP A 52 -32.99 -9.36 -6.82
N GLU A 53 -34.29 -9.16 -6.87
CA GLU A 53 -35.25 -9.90 -6.04
C GLU A 53 -35.37 -11.35 -6.52
N ARG A 54 -35.32 -11.56 -7.84
CA ARG A 54 -35.45 -12.86 -8.51
C ARG A 54 -34.11 -13.57 -8.71
N TYR A 55 -33.08 -12.84 -9.06
CA TYR A 55 -31.74 -13.38 -9.37
C TYR A 55 -30.72 -13.00 -8.32
N THR A 56 -29.62 -13.77 -8.25
CA THR A 56 -28.40 -13.34 -7.53
C THR A 56 -27.31 -13.02 -8.53
N HIS A 57 -26.26 -12.32 -8.11
CA HIS A 57 -25.07 -12.07 -8.94
C HIS A 57 -24.34 -13.36 -9.35
N LEU A 58 -24.60 -14.47 -8.67
CA LEU A 58 -24.01 -15.77 -8.90
C LEU A 58 -24.72 -16.57 -9.98
N ASP A 59 -25.95 -16.17 -10.37
CA ASP A 59 -26.67 -16.77 -11.48
C ASP A 59 -26.02 -16.31 -12.80
N PRO A 60 -25.56 -17.24 -13.67
CA PRO A 60 -25.01 -16.89 -14.98
C PRO A 60 -25.96 -16.04 -15.83
N SER A 61 -27.26 -16.26 -15.71
CA SER A 61 -28.28 -15.52 -16.47
C SER A 61 -28.41 -14.03 -16.09
N ALA A 62 -27.86 -13.64 -14.92
CA ALA A 62 -27.78 -12.26 -14.45
C ALA A 62 -26.56 -11.49 -14.98
N ASN A 63 -25.73 -12.14 -15.79
CA ASN A 63 -24.48 -11.62 -16.32
C ASN A 63 -24.44 -11.71 -17.85
N ASN A 64 -23.74 -10.79 -18.53
CA ASN A 64 -23.56 -10.77 -19.99
C ASN A 64 -22.36 -11.66 -20.38
N LEU A 65 -22.42 -12.96 -20.11
CA LEU A 65 -21.29 -13.87 -20.28
C LEU A 65 -20.84 -14.03 -21.75
N GLU A 66 -21.75 -13.91 -22.72
CA GLU A 66 -21.39 -13.97 -24.16
C GLU A 66 -20.55 -12.75 -24.56
N GLU A 67 -20.93 -11.55 -24.13
CA GLU A 67 -20.14 -10.34 -24.34
C GLU A 67 -18.75 -10.44 -23.70
N GLU A 68 -18.66 -11.03 -22.48
CA GLU A 68 -17.38 -11.28 -21.82
C GLU A 68 -16.46 -12.17 -22.65
N LYS A 69 -16.98 -13.28 -23.18
CA LYS A 69 -16.22 -14.20 -24.02
C LYS A 69 -15.72 -13.51 -25.29
N GLU A 70 -16.57 -12.73 -25.94
CA GLU A 70 -16.18 -11.95 -27.12
C GLU A 70 -15.08 -10.94 -26.79
N GLN A 71 -15.23 -10.17 -25.72
CA GLN A 71 -14.23 -9.19 -25.29
C GLN A 71 -12.89 -9.84 -24.95
N LEU A 72 -12.88 -10.98 -24.24
CA LEU A 72 -11.66 -11.72 -23.93
C LEU A 72 -11.00 -12.28 -25.18
N ASN A 73 -11.79 -12.81 -26.12
CA ASN A 73 -11.26 -13.30 -27.40
C ASN A 73 -10.64 -12.16 -28.22
N ASN A 74 -11.27 -10.98 -28.23
CA ASN A 74 -10.73 -9.80 -28.90
C ASN A 74 -9.38 -9.39 -28.28
N LEU A 75 -9.31 -9.27 -26.96
CA LEU A 75 -8.04 -8.95 -26.26
C LEU A 75 -6.96 -10.02 -26.52
N LYS A 76 -7.33 -11.32 -26.53
CA LYS A 76 -6.40 -12.42 -26.85
C LYS A 76 -5.79 -12.28 -28.25
N ASN A 77 -6.57 -11.75 -29.19
CA ASN A 77 -6.17 -11.56 -30.60
C ASN A 77 -5.67 -10.12 -30.89
N ASN A 78 -5.24 -9.35 -29.89
CA ASN A 78 -4.72 -7.98 -30.03
C ASN A 78 -5.73 -6.96 -30.59
N ILE A 79 -7.01 -7.11 -30.26
CA ILE A 79 -8.07 -6.19 -30.65
C ILE A 79 -8.53 -5.39 -29.42
N ASN A 80 -8.59 -4.06 -29.54
CA ASN A 80 -9.11 -3.19 -28.49
C ASN A 80 -10.59 -3.49 -28.22
N ILE A 81 -11.01 -3.31 -26.97
CA ILE A 81 -12.41 -3.45 -26.57
C ILE A 81 -12.91 -2.15 -25.92
N LYS A 82 -14.22 -1.94 -25.94
CA LYS A 82 -14.89 -0.92 -25.13
C LYS A 82 -15.63 -1.59 -23.99
N ARG A 83 -15.30 -1.21 -22.75
CA ARG A 83 -15.84 -1.85 -21.55
C ARG A 83 -16.32 -0.81 -20.55
N ARG A 84 -17.56 -1.00 -20.03
CA ARG A 84 -18.07 -0.26 -18.88
C ARG A 84 -17.50 -0.88 -17.59
N HIS A 85 -17.41 -0.08 -16.54
CA HIS A 85 -16.97 -0.53 -15.22
C HIS A 85 -18.14 -0.49 -14.23
N TYR A 86 -18.34 -1.58 -13.47
CA TYR A 86 -19.33 -1.61 -12.40
C TYR A 86 -18.75 -0.96 -11.14
N ASN A 87 -19.20 0.24 -10.82
CA ASN A 87 -18.74 1.01 -9.68
C ASN A 87 -19.40 0.51 -8.39
N HIS A 88 -18.64 -0.21 -7.59
CA HIS A 88 -19.14 -0.78 -6.32
C HIS A 88 -19.53 0.27 -5.27
N ASN A 89 -19.05 1.51 -5.35
CA ASN A 89 -19.42 2.57 -4.41
C ASN A 89 -20.82 3.10 -4.71
N THR A 90 -21.12 3.39 -5.98
CA THR A 90 -22.41 3.91 -6.43
C THR A 90 -23.43 2.82 -6.73
N GLY A 91 -22.96 1.61 -7.12
CA GLY A 91 -23.78 0.52 -7.60
C GLY A 91 -24.33 0.76 -9.03
N LEU A 92 -23.69 1.64 -9.79
CA LEU A 92 -23.99 1.99 -11.17
C LEU A 92 -22.84 1.59 -12.09
N PHE A 93 -23.06 1.69 -13.38
CA PHE A 93 -22.01 1.52 -14.39
C PHE A 93 -21.43 2.87 -14.76
N ASP A 94 -20.10 2.97 -14.73
CA ASP A 94 -19.38 4.10 -15.28
C ASP A 94 -19.39 4.04 -16.82
N PRO A 95 -19.19 5.18 -17.53
CA PRO A 95 -19.08 5.20 -18.98
C PRO A 95 -18.03 4.21 -19.49
N ALA A 96 -18.32 3.60 -20.65
CA ALA A 96 -17.39 2.66 -21.26
C ALA A 96 -16.07 3.34 -21.64
N LYS A 97 -14.96 2.66 -21.34
CA LYS A 97 -13.61 3.07 -21.69
C LYS A 97 -13.00 2.08 -22.67
N GLU A 98 -12.14 2.57 -23.51
CA GLU A 98 -11.33 1.72 -24.38
C GLU A 98 -10.23 1.04 -23.55
N ILE A 99 -10.05 -0.26 -23.76
CA ILE A 99 -9.01 -1.08 -23.17
C ILE A 99 -8.19 -1.68 -24.31
N SER A 100 -6.91 -1.38 -24.31
CA SER A 100 -5.96 -1.98 -25.26
C SER A 100 -5.41 -3.29 -24.70
N PRO A 101 -5.19 -4.29 -25.57
CA PRO A 101 -4.60 -5.55 -25.17
C PRO A 101 -3.15 -5.38 -24.72
N VAL A 102 -2.75 -6.18 -23.74
CA VAL A 102 -1.37 -6.33 -23.28
C VAL A 102 -1.03 -7.82 -23.19
N GLN A 103 0.22 -8.17 -23.02
CA GLN A 103 0.67 -9.56 -23.10
C GLN A 103 -0.01 -10.50 -22.11
N ASN A 104 -0.36 -10.03 -20.91
CA ASN A 104 -1.06 -10.83 -19.90
C ASN A 104 -2.41 -10.17 -19.53
N ILE A 105 -3.48 -10.91 -19.69
CA ILE A 105 -4.85 -10.53 -19.34
C ILE A 105 -5.28 -11.38 -18.16
N ILE A 106 -5.49 -10.77 -17.01
CA ILE A 106 -5.96 -11.45 -15.80
C ILE A 106 -7.45 -11.20 -15.70
N TYR A 107 -8.26 -12.19 -16.02
CA TYR A 107 -9.73 -12.13 -15.92
C TYR A 107 -10.17 -12.74 -14.59
N GLU A 108 -10.63 -11.91 -13.64
CA GLU A 108 -11.09 -12.36 -12.33
C GLU A 108 -12.60 -12.17 -12.17
N GLY A 109 -13.30 -13.18 -11.66
CA GLY A 109 -14.73 -13.09 -11.47
C GLY A 109 -15.38 -14.36 -10.91
N LEU A 110 -16.72 -14.38 -10.97
CA LEU A 110 -17.52 -15.49 -10.47
C LEU A 110 -17.64 -16.64 -11.47
N HIS A 111 -17.58 -16.34 -12.78
CA HIS A 111 -17.91 -17.28 -13.85
C HIS A 111 -16.74 -17.56 -14.81
N THR A 112 -15.50 -17.24 -14.41
CA THR A 112 -14.34 -17.27 -15.33
C THR A 112 -13.95 -18.67 -15.80
N LEU A 113 -14.41 -19.74 -15.13
CA LEU A 113 -14.23 -21.14 -15.50
C LEU A 113 -15.58 -21.88 -15.63
N TYR A 114 -16.68 -21.14 -15.79
CA TYR A 114 -18.03 -21.67 -15.72
C TYR A 114 -18.34 -22.69 -16.83
N ASP A 115 -18.07 -22.35 -18.08
CA ASP A 115 -18.35 -23.19 -19.24
C ASP A 115 -17.07 -23.51 -20.06
N ASP A 116 -17.23 -24.42 -21.05
CA ASP A 116 -16.12 -24.85 -21.91
C ASP A 116 -15.55 -23.71 -22.75
N GLN A 117 -16.37 -22.73 -23.16
CA GLN A 117 -15.92 -21.62 -23.99
C GLN A 117 -14.97 -20.71 -23.19
N PHE A 118 -15.31 -20.38 -21.93
CA PHE A 118 -14.37 -19.66 -21.07
C PHE A 118 -13.09 -20.46 -20.84
N ARG A 119 -13.20 -21.75 -20.55
CA ARG A 119 -12.02 -22.61 -20.30
C ARG A 119 -11.10 -22.71 -21.51
N ASN A 120 -11.65 -22.72 -22.73
CA ASN A 120 -10.87 -22.74 -23.96
C ASN A 120 -10.17 -21.40 -24.27
N LEU A 121 -10.66 -20.28 -23.73
CA LEU A 121 -9.98 -18.98 -23.80
C LEU A 121 -8.83 -18.88 -22.83
N CYS A 122 -8.92 -19.56 -21.67
CA CYS A 122 -7.93 -19.50 -20.61
C CYS A 122 -6.67 -20.29 -20.96
N ASP A 123 -5.51 -19.69 -20.71
CA ASP A 123 -4.20 -20.38 -20.77
C ASP A 123 -3.83 -20.95 -19.39
N ILE A 124 -4.33 -20.33 -18.30
CA ILE A 124 -4.16 -20.79 -16.90
C ILE A 124 -5.47 -20.52 -16.13
N GLY A 125 -6.08 -21.58 -15.62
CA GLY A 125 -7.25 -21.50 -14.75
C GLY A 125 -6.88 -21.59 -13.27
N ILE A 126 -7.18 -20.55 -12.49
CA ILE A 126 -6.95 -20.48 -11.04
C ILE A 126 -8.29 -20.46 -10.32
N TYR A 127 -8.46 -21.32 -9.31
CA TYR A 127 -9.58 -21.23 -8.39
C TYR A 127 -9.10 -20.79 -7.01
N VAL A 128 -9.69 -19.70 -6.50
CA VAL A 128 -9.38 -19.21 -5.16
C VAL A 128 -10.45 -19.68 -4.18
N ASP A 129 -9.99 -20.32 -3.13
CA ASP A 129 -10.81 -20.90 -2.07
C ASP A 129 -10.39 -20.34 -0.71
N THR A 130 -11.26 -20.50 0.29
CA THR A 130 -10.93 -20.07 1.65
C THR A 130 -11.80 -20.82 2.66
N ASP A 131 -11.36 -20.87 3.93
CA ASP A 131 -12.19 -21.40 5.01
C ASP A 131 -13.44 -20.51 5.16
N GLU A 132 -14.58 -21.13 5.47
CA GLU A 132 -15.88 -20.44 5.51
C GLU A 132 -15.89 -19.27 6.50
N GLU A 133 -15.31 -19.46 7.68
CA GLU A 133 -15.19 -18.42 8.70
C GLU A 133 -14.38 -17.22 8.20
N LEU A 134 -13.27 -17.48 7.52
CA LEU A 134 -12.42 -16.46 6.95
C LEU A 134 -13.14 -15.70 5.82
N LYS A 135 -13.88 -16.42 4.96
CA LYS A 135 -14.72 -15.84 3.90
C LYS A 135 -15.75 -14.88 4.49
N ILE A 136 -16.45 -15.31 5.54
CA ILE A 136 -17.44 -14.47 6.22
C ILE A 136 -16.78 -13.23 6.84
N ALA A 137 -15.65 -13.40 7.55
CA ALA A 137 -14.94 -12.31 8.18
C ALA A 137 -14.47 -11.25 7.17
N TRP A 138 -13.89 -11.69 6.05
CA TRP A 138 -13.47 -10.78 4.98
C TRP A 138 -14.64 -10.07 4.31
N LYS A 139 -15.74 -10.79 4.06
CA LYS A 139 -16.94 -10.23 3.46
C LYS A 139 -17.59 -9.20 4.39
N LEU A 140 -17.72 -9.50 5.68
CA LEU A 140 -18.19 -8.55 6.68
C LEU A 140 -17.32 -7.29 6.72
N LYS A 141 -15.99 -7.45 6.82
CA LYS A 141 -15.05 -6.32 6.84
C LYS A 141 -15.19 -5.42 5.62
N ARG A 142 -15.29 -6.00 4.42
CA ARG A 142 -15.45 -5.26 3.17
C ARG A 142 -16.81 -4.59 3.08
N ASP A 143 -17.89 -5.35 3.26
CA ASP A 143 -19.25 -4.89 2.96
C ASP A 143 -19.73 -3.85 4.00
N LEU A 144 -19.28 -3.95 5.27
CA LEU A 144 -19.52 -2.94 6.29
C LEU A 144 -18.75 -1.63 6.03
N LYS A 145 -17.44 -1.73 5.71
CA LYS A 145 -16.58 -0.54 5.60
C LYS A 145 -16.65 0.15 4.24
N GLU A 146 -16.82 -0.63 3.17
CA GLU A 146 -16.67 -0.12 1.79
C GLU A 146 -18.02 0.01 1.07
N ARG A 147 -19.06 -0.72 1.52
CA ARG A 147 -20.36 -0.76 0.84
C ARG A 147 -21.53 -0.25 1.69
N GLY A 148 -21.26 0.08 2.96
CA GLY A 148 -22.27 0.64 3.88
C GLY A 148 -23.38 -0.33 4.30
N TYR A 149 -23.16 -1.65 4.18
CA TYR A 149 -24.15 -2.65 4.61
C TYR A 149 -24.09 -2.86 6.13
N THR A 150 -25.25 -3.25 6.72
CA THR A 150 -25.32 -3.76 8.09
C THR A 150 -24.89 -5.22 8.15
N LYS A 151 -24.49 -5.70 9.34
CA LYS A 151 -24.18 -7.14 9.54
C LYS A 151 -25.35 -8.04 9.11
N LYS A 152 -26.59 -7.67 9.47
CA LYS A 152 -27.81 -8.41 9.10
C LYS A 152 -27.94 -8.56 7.58
N GLN A 153 -27.81 -7.46 6.83
CA GLN A 153 -27.86 -7.48 5.37
C GLN A 153 -26.77 -8.36 4.75
N VAL A 154 -25.56 -8.37 5.32
CA VAL A 154 -24.48 -9.24 4.81
C VAL A 154 -24.83 -10.72 5.00
N TYR A 155 -25.32 -11.13 6.19
CA TYR A 155 -25.72 -12.51 6.45
C TYR A 155 -26.92 -12.94 5.59
N GLU A 156 -27.94 -12.11 5.42
CA GLU A 156 -29.07 -12.37 4.52
C GLU A 156 -28.61 -12.55 3.09
N ALA A 157 -27.68 -11.71 2.62
CA ALA A 157 -27.12 -11.83 1.28
C ALA A 157 -26.28 -13.12 1.11
N ILE A 158 -25.58 -13.58 2.12
CA ILE A 158 -24.86 -14.87 2.11
C ILE A 158 -25.89 -16.00 1.98
N LYS A 159 -26.90 -16.03 2.85
CA LYS A 159 -27.94 -17.07 2.84
C LYS A 159 -28.65 -17.17 1.50
N LYS A 160 -29.08 -16.02 0.94
CA LYS A 160 -29.75 -15.96 -0.38
C LYS A 160 -28.89 -16.53 -1.52
N ARG A 161 -27.58 -16.47 -1.42
CA ARG A 161 -26.63 -16.86 -2.49
C ARG A 161 -26.10 -18.28 -2.35
N THR A 162 -26.38 -18.98 -1.24
CA THR A 162 -25.79 -20.29 -0.94
C THR A 162 -26.08 -21.34 -2.01
N ASP A 163 -27.31 -21.40 -2.52
CA ASP A 163 -27.71 -22.41 -3.52
C ASP A 163 -27.07 -22.14 -4.87
N ASP A 164 -27.05 -20.86 -5.30
CA ASP A 164 -26.38 -20.49 -6.55
C ASP A 164 -24.85 -20.68 -6.45
N GLU A 165 -24.25 -20.41 -5.29
CA GLU A 165 -22.82 -20.68 -5.05
C GLU A 165 -22.52 -22.18 -5.25
N LYS A 166 -23.32 -23.06 -4.65
CA LYS A 166 -23.18 -24.50 -4.81
C LYS A 166 -23.39 -24.94 -6.26
N LYS A 167 -24.36 -24.36 -6.95
CA LYS A 167 -24.74 -24.75 -8.29
C LYS A 167 -23.76 -24.25 -9.37
N TYR A 168 -23.30 -23.02 -9.28
CA TYR A 168 -22.60 -22.35 -10.38
C TYR A 168 -21.12 -22.05 -10.08
N ILE A 169 -20.73 -21.85 -8.81
CA ILE A 169 -19.39 -21.39 -8.47
C ILE A 169 -18.50 -22.54 -8.01
N LEU A 170 -18.93 -23.31 -7.01
CA LEU A 170 -18.12 -24.40 -6.45
C LEU A 170 -17.71 -25.46 -7.50
N PRO A 171 -18.56 -25.83 -8.48
CA PRO A 171 -18.16 -26.82 -9.49
C PRO A 171 -16.98 -26.40 -10.36
N GLN A 172 -16.72 -25.10 -10.51
CA GLN A 172 -15.60 -24.59 -11.32
C GLN A 172 -14.22 -25.04 -10.77
N LYS A 173 -14.12 -25.34 -9.47
CA LYS A 173 -12.89 -25.78 -8.82
C LYS A 173 -12.26 -27.01 -9.49
N LYS A 174 -13.06 -27.96 -9.96
CA LYS A 174 -12.55 -29.18 -10.63
C LYS A 174 -11.85 -28.89 -11.97
N HIS A 175 -12.20 -27.77 -12.62
CA HIS A 175 -11.67 -27.36 -13.90
C HIS A 175 -10.40 -26.52 -13.81
N ALA A 176 -10.08 -26.00 -12.62
CA ALA A 176 -8.89 -25.18 -12.42
C ALA A 176 -7.60 -25.99 -12.54
N ASP A 177 -6.55 -25.37 -13.11
CA ASP A 177 -5.18 -25.88 -13.13
C ASP A 177 -4.52 -25.71 -11.77
N ILE A 178 -4.87 -24.62 -11.09
CA ILE A 178 -4.31 -24.19 -9.81
C ILE A 178 -5.45 -23.91 -8.83
N VAL A 179 -5.33 -24.44 -7.61
CA VAL A 179 -6.21 -24.08 -6.49
C VAL A 179 -5.38 -23.35 -5.44
N ILE A 180 -5.73 -22.11 -5.16
CA ILE A 180 -5.13 -21.31 -4.08
C ILE A 180 -6.12 -21.29 -2.92
N LYS A 181 -5.67 -21.65 -1.72
CA LYS A 181 -6.49 -21.65 -0.51
C LYS A 181 -5.90 -20.71 0.55
N PHE A 182 -6.73 -19.78 1.04
CA PHE A 182 -6.44 -19.01 2.24
C PHE A 182 -7.06 -19.70 3.46
N SER A 183 -6.31 -19.81 4.54
CA SER A 183 -6.75 -20.43 5.80
C SER A 183 -6.17 -19.71 7.00
N PHE A 184 -6.85 -19.81 8.15
CA PHE A 184 -6.30 -19.36 9.42
C PHE A 184 -5.13 -20.26 9.85
N SER A 185 -4.15 -19.63 10.52
CA SER A 185 -3.06 -20.30 11.20
C SER A 185 -2.69 -19.49 12.45
N GLU A 186 -1.87 -20.03 13.33
CA GLU A 186 -1.36 -19.34 14.52
C GLU A 186 -0.69 -18.00 14.19
N SER A 187 -0.01 -17.90 13.04
CA SER A 187 0.63 -16.69 12.55
C SER A 187 -0.27 -15.82 11.66
N GLY A 188 -1.60 -15.96 11.75
CA GLY A 188 -2.59 -15.27 10.95
C GLY A 188 -2.96 -16.01 9.66
N VAL A 189 -3.41 -15.31 8.61
CA VAL A 189 -3.85 -15.93 7.37
C VAL A 189 -2.65 -16.40 6.55
N LYS A 190 -2.68 -17.68 6.14
CA LYS A 190 -1.71 -18.31 5.23
C LYS A 190 -2.33 -18.58 3.88
N MET A 191 -1.52 -18.47 2.83
CA MET A 191 -1.83 -18.87 1.47
C MET A 191 -1.15 -20.21 1.18
N LYS A 192 -1.94 -21.20 0.73
CA LYS A 192 -1.45 -22.49 0.23
C LYS A 192 -1.94 -22.69 -1.19
N TYR A 193 -1.24 -23.49 -1.96
CA TYR A 193 -1.65 -23.80 -3.34
C TYR A 193 -1.45 -25.28 -3.67
N LYS A 194 -2.21 -25.74 -4.67
CA LYS A 194 -2.05 -27.02 -5.35
C LYS A 194 -2.12 -26.75 -6.84
N THR A 195 -1.28 -27.39 -7.63
CA THR A 195 -1.27 -27.29 -9.09
C THR A 195 -1.31 -28.66 -9.74
N LYS A 196 -1.88 -28.75 -10.94
CA LYS A 196 -1.90 -29.96 -11.77
C LYS A 196 -0.62 -30.12 -12.61
N SER A 197 0.25 -29.09 -12.68
CA SER A 197 1.44 -29.09 -13.51
C SER A 197 2.56 -28.28 -12.87
N ASP A 198 3.77 -28.84 -12.87
CA ASP A 198 4.98 -28.21 -12.32
C ASP A 198 5.40 -26.93 -13.06
N LYS A 199 4.95 -26.75 -14.30
CA LYS A 199 5.22 -25.51 -15.07
C LYS A 199 4.76 -24.23 -14.36
N HIS A 200 3.87 -24.32 -13.39
CA HIS A 200 3.34 -23.18 -12.62
C HIS A 200 4.06 -22.94 -11.29
N ASN A 201 4.96 -23.86 -10.87
CA ASN A 201 5.56 -23.80 -9.52
C ASN A 201 6.35 -22.51 -9.29
N ASP A 202 7.19 -22.07 -10.24
CA ASP A 202 7.96 -20.81 -10.10
C ASP A 202 7.05 -19.58 -9.89
N MET A 203 5.97 -19.47 -10.68
CA MET A 203 5.00 -18.40 -10.53
C MET A 203 4.31 -18.45 -9.16
N LEU A 204 3.92 -19.63 -8.70
CA LEU A 204 3.22 -19.82 -7.44
C LEU A 204 4.13 -19.59 -6.23
N GLU A 205 5.38 -19.98 -6.32
CA GLU A 205 6.40 -19.68 -5.32
C GLU A 205 6.62 -18.18 -5.18
N LYS A 206 6.85 -17.47 -6.30
CA LYS A 206 6.99 -16.00 -6.33
C LYS A 206 5.75 -15.31 -5.76
N LEU A 207 4.56 -15.79 -6.11
CA LEU A 207 3.29 -15.28 -5.61
C LEU A 207 3.16 -15.44 -4.08
N SER A 208 3.50 -16.63 -3.57
CA SER A 208 3.47 -16.94 -2.14
C SER A 208 4.46 -16.10 -1.36
N LEU A 209 5.70 -15.99 -1.85
CA LEU A 209 6.74 -15.17 -1.23
C LEU A 209 6.35 -13.68 -1.21
N LEU A 210 5.77 -13.15 -2.31
CA LEU A 210 5.31 -11.76 -2.33
C LEU A 210 4.16 -11.53 -1.35
N TYR A 211 3.22 -12.47 -1.23
CA TYR A 211 2.11 -12.36 -0.29
C TYR A 211 2.63 -12.28 1.16
N GLU A 212 3.56 -13.16 1.55
CA GLU A 212 4.17 -13.16 2.88
C GLU A 212 5.01 -11.88 3.13
N GLU A 213 5.77 -11.41 2.14
CA GLU A 213 6.53 -10.17 2.26
C GLU A 213 5.60 -8.96 2.46
N LYS A 214 4.49 -8.89 1.72
CA LYS A 214 3.48 -7.83 1.91
C LYS A 214 2.81 -7.90 3.29
N LYS A 215 2.60 -9.08 3.86
CA LYS A 215 2.08 -9.22 5.23
C LYS A 215 3.05 -8.63 6.25
N LYS A 216 4.35 -8.99 6.16
CA LYS A 216 5.40 -8.44 7.02
C LYS A 216 5.51 -6.92 6.88
N PHE A 217 5.46 -6.43 5.65
CA PHE A 217 5.46 -5.00 5.36
C PHE A 217 4.30 -4.26 6.03
N VAL A 218 3.08 -4.79 5.90
CA VAL A 218 1.87 -4.23 6.54
C VAL A 218 1.99 -4.26 8.06
N ASP A 219 2.45 -5.35 8.64
CA ASP A 219 2.65 -5.46 10.09
C ASP A 219 3.63 -4.40 10.61
N ILE A 220 4.78 -4.24 9.95
CA ILE A 220 5.76 -3.21 10.32
C ILE A 220 5.16 -1.80 10.20
N CYS A 221 4.43 -1.49 9.12
CA CYS A 221 3.73 -0.21 8.98
C CYS A 221 2.80 0.06 10.17
N HIS A 222 2.03 -0.93 10.57
CA HIS A 222 1.11 -0.81 11.70
C HIS A 222 1.83 -0.69 13.04
N ARG A 223 2.95 -1.40 13.24
CA ARG A 223 3.75 -1.31 14.46
C ARG A 223 4.43 0.05 14.59
N VAL A 224 5.02 0.56 13.50
CA VAL A 224 5.59 1.93 13.47
C VAL A 224 4.51 2.96 13.77
N SER A 225 3.31 2.82 13.19
CA SER A 225 2.22 3.77 13.40
C SER A 225 1.64 3.82 14.81
N LYS A 226 1.87 2.79 15.61
CA LYS A 226 1.46 2.77 17.04
C LYS A 226 2.40 3.55 17.95
N GLU A 227 3.60 3.84 17.47
CA GLU A 227 4.64 4.58 18.20
C GLU A 227 4.54 6.07 17.82
N SER A 228 3.70 6.83 18.51
CA SER A 228 3.52 8.26 18.22
C SER A 228 4.80 9.09 18.33
N SER A 229 5.80 8.58 19.05
CA SER A 229 7.13 9.18 19.13
C SER A 229 7.96 9.01 17.86
N LEU A 230 7.62 8.06 16.96
CA LEU A 230 8.36 7.79 15.72
C LEU A 230 7.75 8.46 14.50
N VAL A 231 6.43 8.46 14.38
CA VAL A 231 5.72 9.05 13.24
C VAL A 231 4.45 9.76 13.67
N GLN A 232 4.13 10.83 12.97
CA GLN A 232 2.93 11.63 13.18
C GLN A 232 2.14 11.72 11.87
N ASN A 233 0.82 11.55 11.96
CA ASN A 233 -0.11 11.69 10.83
C ASN A 233 0.33 10.88 9.58
N SER A 234 0.55 11.53 8.45
CA SER A 234 1.05 10.96 7.20
C SER A 234 2.57 11.13 7.01
N GLY A 235 3.30 11.46 8.09
CA GLY A 235 4.76 11.56 8.08
C GLY A 235 5.42 10.20 8.00
N GLY A 236 6.63 10.16 7.42
CA GLY A 236 7.41 8.95 7.24
C GLY A 236 6.89 7.99 6.16
N ASN A 237 7.71 7.04 5.77
CA ASN A 237 7.39 6.03 4.77
C ASN A 237 8.29 4.80 4.95
N ILE A 238 7.85 3.68 4.39
CA ILE A 238 8.51 2.39 4.56
C ILE A 238 8.59 1.70 3.20
N SER A 239 9.72 1.03 2.93
CA SER A 239 9.84 0.20 1.73
C SER A 239 10.61 -1.10 1.97
N VAL A 240 10.38 -2.04 1.06
CA VAL A 240 11.18 -3.27 0.96
C VAL A 240 11.37 -3.66 -0.51
N LYS A 241 12.57 -4.11 -0.85
CA LYS A 241 12.87 -4.65 -2.19
C LYS A 241 12.54 -6.12 -2.25
N PHE A 242 11.78 -6.50 -3.26
CA PHE A 242 11.39 -7.88 -3.55
C PHE A 242 11.76 -8.22 -4.99
N ASN A 243 12.66 -9.18 -5.19
CA ASN A 243 13.17 -9.59 -6.51
C ASN A 243 13.60 -8.39 -7.39
N GLY A 244 14.29 -7.43 -6.78
CA GLY A 244 14.76 -6.21 -7.45
C GLY A 244 13.70 -5.11 -7.63
N ASN A 245 12.43 -5.40 -7.45
CA ASN A 245 11.33 -4.42 -7.45
C ASN A 245 11.19 -3.76 -6.07
N LEU A 246 10.49 -2.62 -6.01
CA LEU A 246 10.29 -1.87 -4.77
C LEU A 246 8.82 -1.91 -4.33
N LEU A 247 8.54 -2.43 -3.14
CA LEU A 247 7.28 -2.22 -2.44
C LEU A 247 7.46 -1.03 -1.50
N ILE A 248 6.61 0.00 -1.62
CA ILE A 248 6.70 1.23 -0.84
C ILE A 248 5.31 1.75 -0.45
N THR A 249 5.22 2.43 0.69
CA THR A 249 4.00 3.13 1.11
C THR A 249 3.65 4.26 0.15
N SER A 250 2.34 4.52 0.00
CA SER A 250 1.84 5.58 -0.88
C SER A 250 1.97 6.97 -0.25
N SER A 251 2.11 7.98 -1.10
CA SER A 251 2.20 9.38 -0.68
C SER A 251 0.95 9.85 0.07
N GLY A 252 1.13 10.54 1.18
CA GLY A 252 0.04 11.10 1.99
C GLY A 252 -0.80 10.05 2.73
N CYS A 253 -0.36 8.80 2.81
CA CYS A 253 -1.07 7.78 3.58
C CYS A 253 -0.54 7.69 5.02
N ARG A 254 -1.45 7.45 5.96
CA ARG A 254 -1.07 7.08 7.33
C ARG A 254 -0.63 5.61 7.36
N LEU A 255 0.48 5.29 8.01
CA LEU A 255 1.01 3.92 8.09
C LEU A 255 0.00 2.94 8.69
N SER A 256 -0.88 3.38 9.60
CA SER A 256 -1.97 2.58 10.17
C SER A 256 -3.05 2.16 9.15
N LYS A 257 -3.09 2.77 7.97
CA LYS A 257 -4.07 2.48 6.91
C LYS A 257 -3.50 1.64 5.77
N VAL A 258 -2.23 1.25 5.86
CA VAL A 258 -1.58 0.38 4.88
C VAL A 258 -2.19 -1.02 4.93
N GLY A 259 -2.44 -1.61 3.78
CA GLY A 259 -2.96 -2.97 3.62
C GLY A 259 -2.31 -3.69 2.45
N ILE A 260 -2.59 -4.97 2.29
CA ILE A 260 -1.99 -5.82 1.23
C ILE A 260 -2.10 -5.20 -0.17
N LEU A 261 -3.23 -4.53 -0.46
CA LEU A 261 -3.49 -3.90 -1.75
C LEU A 261 -3.78 -2.39 -1.63
N LYS A 262 -3.66 -1.81 -0.45
CA LYS A 262 -4.15 -0.45 -0.18
C LYS A 262 -3.04 0.38 0.42
N ASN A 263 -2.91 1.62 -0.05
CA ASN A 263 -1.93 2.59 0.45
C ASN A 263 -0.47 2.11 0.34
N CYS A 264 -0.19 1.27 -0.64
CA CYS A 264 1.17 0.85 -1.01
C CYS A 264 1.26 0.60 -2.51
N CYS A 265 2.42 0.89 -3.06
CA CYS A 265 2.75 0.73 -4.47
C CYS A 265 3.86 -0.30 -4.64
N PHE A 266 3.77 -1.08 -5.72
CA PHE A 266 4.82 -1.96 -6.19
C PHE A 266 5.41 -1.38 -7.48
N VAL A 267 6.68 -1.03 -7.45
CA VAL A 267 7.38 -0.37 -8.57
C VAL A 267 8.30 -1.40 -9.23
N LYS A 268 8.03 -1.70 -10.49
CA LYS A 268 8.86 -2.65 -11.27
C LYS A 268 10.17 -2.01 -11.69
N LYS A 269 11.27 -2.68 -11.40
CA LYS A 269 12.61 -2.23 -11.79
C LYS A 269 12.80 -2.21 -13.32
N THR A 270 12.20 -3.16 -14.04
CA THR A 270 12.41 -3.37 -15.47
C THR A 270 11.93 -2.21 -16.34
N ASN A 271 10.82 -1.58 -15.97
CA ASN A 271 10.18 -0.54 -16.78
C ASN A 271 9.64 0.66 -15.96
N GLY A 272 9.86 0.69 -14.66
CA GLY A 272 9.35 1.73 -13.79
C GLY A 272 7.83 1.69 -13.57
N ASN A 273 7.11 0.69 -14.09
CA ASN A 273 5.66 0.58 -13.94
C ASN A 273 5.27 0.52 -12.46
N ILE A 274 4.31 1.35 -12.08
CA ILE A 274 3.78 1.46 -10.72
C ILE A 274 2.44 0.72 -10.66
N ILE A 275 2.35 -0.26 -9.76
CA ILE A 275 1.15 -1.04 -9.49
C ILE A 275 0.68 -0.70 -8.07
N GLY A 276 -0.52 -0.15 -7.96
CA GLY A 276 -1.10 0.28 -6.68
C GLY A 276 -1.49 1.75 -6.66
N GLU A 277 -2.28 2.12 -5.66
CA GLU A 277 -2.81 3.47 -5.48
C GLU A 277 -2.88 3.82 -3.98
N PRO A 278 -2.83 5.10 -3.61
CA PRO A 278 -2.41 6.24 -4.41
C PRO A 278 -0.94 6.13 -4.86
N LYS A 279 -0.43 7.12 -5.62
CA LYS A 279 0.97 7.09 -6.12
C LYS A 279 2.00 6.92 -4.97
N PRO A 280 3.20 6.37 -5.25
CA PRO A 280 4.21 6.10 -4.23
C PRO A 280 4.66 7.37 -3.50
N SER A 281 5.29 7.20 -2.32
CA SER A 281 5.91 8.29 -1.57
C SER A 281 6.82 9.13 -2.48
N MET A 282 6.83 10.44 -2.27
CA MET A 282 7.73 11.38 -2.95
C MET A 282 9.22 11.06 -2.72
N GLU A 283 9.53 10.37 -1.64
CA GLU A 283 10.89 9.97 -1.29
C GLU A 283 11.31 8.61 -1.86
N MET A 284 10.47 8.03 -2.75
CA MET A 284 10.74 6.75 -3.40
C MET A 284 12.14 6.68 -3.99
N GLY A 285 12.62 7.76 -4.61
CA GLY A 285 13.94 7.85 -5.20
C GLY A 285 15.06 7.56 -4.20
N SER A 286 14.96 8.10 -2.97
CA SER A 286 15.90 7.80 -1.89
C SER A 286 15.91 6.31 -1.53
N HIS A 287 14.72 5.68 -1.43
CA HIS A 287 14.58 4.26 -1.12
C HIS A 287 15.21 3.33 -2.16
N ILE A 288 15.19 3.71 -3.44
CA ILE A 288 15.81 2.94 -4.52
C ILE A 288 17.32 2.78 -4.28
N HIS A 289 17.99 3.80 -3.77
CA HIS A 289 19.43 3.81 -3.54
C HIS A 289 19.87 3.18 -2.20
N LEU A 290 18.94 2.93 -1.29
CA LEU A 290 19.20 2.31 0.02
C LEU A 290 19.19 0.77 -0.06
N ASN A 291 19.46 0.06 1.05
CA ASN A 291 19.52 -1.40 1.10
C ASN A 291 18.12 -2.03 0.85
N LYS A 292 17.98 -3.34 1.16
CA LYS A 292 16.75 -4.10 0.90
C LYS A 292 15.53 -3.50 1.58
N SER A 293 15.67 -3.10 2.85
CA SER A 293 14.59 -2.59 3.70
C SER A 293 14.92 -1.19 4.17
N VAL A 294 13.91 -0.32 4.20
CA VAL A 294 14.08 1.08 4.60
C VAL A 294 12.88 1.52 5.44
N ILE A 295 13.15 2.16 6.55
CA ILE A 295 12.18 2.90 7.36
C ILE A 295 12.64 4.36 7.44
N HIS A 296 11.80 5.26 6.94
CA HIS A 296 11.93 6.70 7.11
C HIS A 296 10.91 7.18 8.12
N THR A 297 11.36 7.94 9.14
CA THR A 297 10.53 8.42 10.24
C THR A 297 10.93 9.83 10.67
N HIS A 298 10.02 10.50 11.37
CA HIS A 298 10.22 11.83 11.98
C HIS A 298 10.15 11.73 13.52
N PRO A 299 11.10 11.05 14.20
CA PRO A 299 10.98 10.81 15.64
C PRO A 299 11.08 12.12 16.43
N VAL A 300 10.07 12.42 17.24
CA VAL A 300 9.88 13.72 17.90
C VAL A 300 11.09 14.12 18.75
N ASN A 301 11.62 13.18 19.55
CA ASN A 301 12.79 13.45 20.40
C ASN A 301 14.06 13.65 19.56
N LEU A 302 14.23 12.86 18.50
CA LEU A 302 15.35 13.04 17.59
C LEU A 302 15.23 14.36 16.81
N LEU A 303 14.02 14.75 16.39
CA LEU A 303 13.77 16.04 15.75
C LEU A 303 14.16 17.21 16.65
N ALA A 304 13.97 17.12 17.97
CA ALA A 304 14.41 18.16 18.89
C ALA A 304 15.95 18.37 18.81
N ILE A 305 16.72 17.30 18.57
CA ILE A 305 18.16 17.43 18.32
C ILE A 305 18.43 17.93 16.91
N LEU A 306 17.81 17.30 15.88
CA LEU A 306 18.07 17.61 14.47
C LEU A 306 17.65 19.05 14.08
N CYS A 307 16.71 19.65 14.80
CA CYS A 307 16.24 21.02 14.59
C CYS A 307 16.98 22.04 15.48
N SER A 308 18.16 21.66 16.03
CA SER A 308 19.02 22.58 16.77
C SER A 308 20.27 22.97 15.97
N MET A 309 20.90 24.07 16.37
CA MET A 309 22.17 24.50 15.77
C MET A 309 23.29 23.50 16.09
N GLU A 310 23.23 22.86 17.26
CA GLU A 310 24.19 21.91 17.78
C GLU A 310 24.01 20.48 17.26
N ALA A 311 23.04 20.27 16.37
CA ALA A 311 22.61 18.94 15.88
C ALA A 311 23.79 18.04 15.49
N LYS A 312 24.70 18.51 14.64
CA LYS A 312 25.80 17.69 14.10
C LYS A 312 26.78 17.24 15.20
N GLU A 313 27.08 18.12 16.15
CA GLU A 313 27.96 17.81 17.26
C GLU A 313 27.35 16.74 18.18
N ILE A 314 26.06 16.93 18.53
CA ILE A 314 25.32 16.01 19.39
C ILE A 314 25.17 14.64 18.72
N ILE A 315 24.81 14.58 17.44
CA ILE A 315 24.68 13.33 16.68
C ILE A 315 26.01 12.57 16.67
N ASN A 316 27.13 13.24 16.40
CA ASN A 316 28.46 12.62 16.43
C ASN A 316 28.83 12.07 17.82
N LYS A 317 28.40 12.72 18.88
CA LYS A 317 28.65 12.30 20.26
C LYS A 317 27.81 11.08 20.66
N ILE A 318 26.50 11.12 20.39
CA ILE A 318 25.55 10.10 20.86
C ILE A 318 25.66 8.81 20.03
N TYR A 319 25.82 8.93 18.72
CA TYR A 319 25.72 7.79 17.80
C TYR A 319 27.07 7.33 17.25
N LYS A 320 28.19 7.62 17.94
CA LYS A 320 29.55 7.26 17.51
C LYS A 320 29.77 5.79 17.18
N ASP A 321 28.98 4.89 17.78
CA ASP A 321 29.06 3.44 17.57
C ASP A 321 28.21 2.95 16.35
N TYR A 322 27.45 3.85 15.72
CA TYR A 322 26.68 3.57 14.52
C TYR A 322 27.44 3.95 13.26
N LYS A 323 27.20 3.24 12.16
CA LYS A 323 27.66 3.64 10.83
C LYS A 323 26.62 4.57 10.22
N PHE A 324 26.77 5.86 10.42
CA PHE A 324 25.82 6.86 9.97
C PHE A 324 26.41 7.92 9.05
N GLU A 325 25.55 8.68 8.41
CA GLU A 325 25.83 9.97 7.78
C GLU A 325 24.89 11.03 8.32
N PHE A 326 25.41 12.24 8.45
CA PHE A 326 24.64 13.44 8.78
C PHE A 326 24.56 14.33 7.53
N LEU A 327 23.33 14.59 7.08
CA LEU A 327 23.05 15.48 5.97
C LEU A 327 22.49 16.80 6.50
N ASP A 328 23.08 17.92 6.09
CA ASP A 328 22.51 19.25 6.34
C ASP A 328 21.11 19.34 5.69
N TYR A 329 20.34 20.37 6.05
CA TYR A 329 18.99 20.49 5.50
C TYR A 329 19.00 20.51 3.98
N ILE A 330 18.16 19.66 3.41
CA ILE A 330 17.96 19.49 1.98
C ILE A 330 16.46 19.35 1.75
N THR A 331 15.94 19.99 0.70
CA THR A 331 14.53 19.88 0.31
C THR A 331 14.14 18.42 0.08
N PRO A 332 13.06 17.92 0.73
CA PRO A 332 12.55 16.56 0.51
C PRO A 332 12.27 16.24 -0.97
N GLY A 333 12.42 14.96 -1.32
CA GLY A 333 12.20 14.50 -2.69
C GLY A 333 13.49 14.36 -3.50
N LYS A 334 13.59 14.99 -4.66
CA LYS A 334 14.68 14.78 -5.62
C LYS A 334 16.06 15.19 -5.12
N GLU A 335 16.14 16.25 -4.33
CA GLU A 335 17.43 16.69 -3.78
C GLU A 335 17.97 15.71 -2.75
N VAL A 336 17.13 15.23 -1.83
CA VAL A 336 17.49 14.16 -0.87
C VAL A 336 17.90 12.90 -1.61
N GLU A 337 17.15 12.50 -2.66
CA GLU A 337 17.52 11.35 -3.51
C GLU A 337 18.95 11.48 -4.06
N ASN A 338 19.30 12.66 -4.62
CA ASN A 338 20.62 12.91 -5.19
C ASN A 338 21.74 12.78 -4.14
N CYS A 339 21.50 13.22 -2.91
CA CYS A 339 22.45 13.07 -1.80
C CYS A 339 22.57 11.60 -1.35
N VAL A 340 21.44 10.93 -1.18
CA VAL A 340 21.40 9.51 -0.81
C VAL A 340 22.08 8.62 -1.86
N ALA A 341 21.95 8.94 -3.15
CA ALA A 341 22.62 8.21 -4.22
C ALA A 341 24.16 8.27 -4.13
N LYS A 342 24.70 9.38 -3.64
CA LYS A 342 26.15 9.64 -3.51
C LYS A 342 26.72 9.17 -2.15
N ARG A 343 25.87 8.73 -1.22
CA ARG A 343 26.26 8.35 0.15
C ARG A 343 27.29 7.24 0.22
N ASN A 344 27.97 7.14 1.36
CA ASN A 344 28.77 5.97 1.69
C ASN A 344 27.85 4.74 1.89
N LYS A 345 27.94 3.75 1.01
CA LYS A 345 27.11 2.53 1.06
C LYS A 345 27.29 1.69 2.33
N LYS A 346 28.29 1.97 3.16
CA LYS A 346 28.50 1.30 4.46
C LYS A 346 27.62 1.87 5.57
N SER A 347 27.07 3.09 5.39
CA SER A 347 26.19 3.71 6.37
C SER A 347 24.79 3.12 6.27
N ASN A 348 24.23 2.73 7.40
CA ASN A 348 22.88 2.16 7.51
C ASN A 348 21.88 3.12 8.21
N VAL A 349 22.36 4.27 8.67
CA VAL A 349 21.59 5.34 9.31
C VAL A 349 21.92 6.67 8.64
N LEU A 350 20.91 7.45 8.27
CA LEU A 350 21.08 8.79 7.74
C LEU A 350 20.25 9.77 8.58
N PHE A 351 20.91 10.69 9.22
CA PHE A 351 20.29 11.79 9.94
C PHE A 351 20.15 12.99 8.99
N LEU A 352 18.94 13.49 8.84
CA LEU A 352 18.65 14.66 8.02
C LEU A 352 18.28 15.82 8.92
N LYS A 353 19.12 16.86 8.93
CA LYS A 353 18.88 18.09 9.69
C LYS A 353 17.51 18.68 9.33
N ASN A 354 16.74 19.09 10.35
CA ASN A 354 15.38 19.64 10.20
C ASN A 354 14.40 18.77 9.41
N HIS A 355 14.62 17.43 9.31
CA HIS A 355 13.73 16.58 8.54
C HIS A 355 13.41 15.27 9.24
N GLY A 356 14.40 14.43 9.54
CA GLY A 356 14.16 13.13 10.16
C GLY A 356 15.27 12.12 9.98
N LEU A 357 14.88 10.85 9.88
CA LEU A 357 15.76 9.70 9.95
C LEU A 357 15.44 8.69 8.85
N PHE A 358 16.46 8.24 8.10
CA PHE A 358 16.40 7.00 7.33
C PHE A 358 17.21 5.92 8.03
N VAL A 359 16.59 4.75 8.18
CA VAL A 359 17.27 3.52 8.61
C VAL A 359 17.12 2.48 7.52
N THR A 360 18.24 1.86 7.14
CA THR A 360 18.26 0.85 6.08
C THR A 360 18.98 -0.41 6.52
N SER A 361 18.43 -1.60 6.19
CA SER A 361 18.97 -2.90 6.61
C SER A 361 18.57 -4.02 5.64
N SER A 362 18.97 -5.25 5.95
CA SER A 362 18.52 -6.45 5.25
C SER A 362 17.07 -6.85 5.53
N SER A 363 16.48 -6.39 6.64
CA SER A 363 15.09 -6.67 7.03
C SER A 363 14.40 -5.45 7.63
N LEU A 364 13.08 -5.37 7.49
CA LEU A 364 12.25 -4.32 8.10
C LEU A 364 12.28 -4.40 9.64
N GLU A 365 12.37 -5.60 10.20
CA GLU A 365 12.46 -5.80 11.64
C GLU A 365 13.72 -5.15 12.22
N SER A 366 14.88 -5.40 11.58
CA SER A 366 16.14 -4.75 11.99
C SER A 366 16.07 -3.23 11.82
N CYS A 367 15.42 -2.72 10.75
CA CYS A 367 15.22 -1.27 10.60
C CYS A 367 14.40 -0.70 11.75
N LEU A 368 13.30 -1.36 12.14
CA LEU A 368 12.43 -0.90 13.23
C LEU A 368 13.18 -0.91 14.57
N GLN A 369 13.95 -1.97 14.85
CA GLN A 369 14.75 -2.05 16.07
C GLN A 369 15.76 -0.89 16.14
N ILE A 370 16.55 -0.67 15.09
CA ILE A 370 17.53 0.42 15.04
C ILE A 370 16.82 1.78 15.18
N THR A 371 15.68 1.98 14.54
CA THR A 371 14.91 3.23 14.65
C THR A 371 14.50 3.51 16.11
N LYS A 372 14.03 2.48 16.83
CA LYS A 372 13.65 2.60 18.24
C LYS A 372 14.85 2.89 19.14
N GLU A 373 15.97 2.22 18.92
CA GLU A 373 17.22 2.44 19.66
C GLU A 373 17.71 3.88 19.48
N ILE A 374 17.73 4.37 18.24
CA ILE A 374 18.13 5.77 17.94
C ILE A 374 17.22 6.76 18.67
N ASN A 375 15.89 6.57 18.60
CA ASN A 375 14.96 7.46 19.29
C ASN A 375 15.10 7.38 20.83
N SER A 376 15.41 6.21 21.37
CA SER A 376 15.64 6.02 22.80
C SER A 376 16.87 6.80 23.28
N LEU A 377 17.99 6.73 22.55
CA LEU A 377 19.22 7.48 22.85
C LEU A 377 18.99 9.00 22.77
N ALA A 378 18.22 9.47 21.78
CA ALA A 378 17.82 10.87 21.70
C ALA A 378 16.99 11.29 22.93
N THR A 379 16.06 10.44 23.36
CA THR A 379 15.21 10.66 24.53
C THR A 379 16.05 10.77 25.81
N GLU A 380 17.02 9.87 25.97
CA GLU A 380 17.94 9.86 27.12
C GLU A 380 18.78 11.12 27.14
N TYR A 381 19.35 11.51 26.01
CA TYR A 381 20.14 12.75 25.91
C TYR A 381 19.33 13.98 26.33
N LEU A 382 18.10 14.14 25.83
CA LEU A 382 17.26 15.28 26.19
C LEU A 382 16.89 15.29 27.68
N LYS A 383 16.60 14.12 28.28
CA LYS A 383 16.33 13.99 29.71
C LYS A 383 17.52 14.39 30.56
N ASN A 384 18.72 13.92 30.21
CA ASN A 384 19.94 14.17 30.97
C ASN A 384 20.43 15.63 30.86
N ASN A 385 20.00 16.37 29.85
CA ASN A 385 20.37 17.77 29.65
C ASN A 385 19.21 18.74 29.96
N LYS A 386 18.13 18.25 30.57
CA LYS A 386 16.98 19.10 30.91
C LYS A 386 17.36 20.08 32.02
N LYS A 387 17.15 21.39 31.78
CA LYS A 387 17.35 22.46 32.74
C LYS A 387 16.12 22.65 33.63
N GLU A 388 16.33 22.62 34.99
CA GLU A 388 15.25 22.66 35.98
C GLU A 388 14.49 23.99 36.09
N GLU A 389 15.07 25.11 35.63
CA GLU A 389 14.51 26.46 35.75
C GLU A 389 14.26 27.08 34.36
N MET A 390 13.06 26.84 33.81
CA MET A 390 12.53 27.74 32.77
C MET A 390 11.06 28.04 33.02
N ASN A 391 10.73 29.34 33.02
CA ASN A 391 9.40 29.89 33.21
C ASN A 391 8.32 29.07 32.48
N LYS A 392 7.26 28.71 33.19
CA LYS A 392 6.09 27.95 32.71
C LYS A 392 5.25 28.67 31.64
N ASN A 393 5.72 29.75 31.05
CA ASN A 393 5.01 30.44 29.98
C ASN A 393 5.10 29.66 28.67
N SER A 394 3.98 29.44 28.04
CA SER A 394 3.78 28.69 26.81
C SER A 394 4.89 28.93 25.77
N HIS A 395 5.75 27.93 25.54
CA HIS A 395 6.75 27.98 24.48
C HIS A 395 6.06 27.73 23.14
N LYS A 396 5.52 28.79 22.53
CA LYS A 396 5.06 28.73 21.14
C LYS A 396 6.27 28.89 20.23
N ALA A 397 6.44 27.98 19.28
CA ALA A 397 7.52 28.06 18.32
C ALA A 397 7.42 29.37 17.48
N LEU A 398 8.56 30.03 17.31
CA LEU A 398 8.64 31.30 16.55
C LEU A 398 8.67 31.06 15.02
N GLY A 399 8.70 29.80 14.58
CA GLY A 399 8.77 29.41 13.18
C GLY A 399 8.60 27.89 12.99
N HIS A 400 8.79 27.44 11.79
CA HIS A 400 8.71 26.05 11.40
C HIS A 400 10.06 25.35 11.55
N LEU A 401 10.08 24.21 12.22
CA LEU A 401 11.31 23.47 12.52
C LEU A 401 11.57 22.33 11.50
N PHE A 402 10.53 21.80 10.86
CA PHE A 402 10.64 20.68 9.93
C PHE A 402 9.57 20.75 8.83
N PRO A 403 9.74 20.04 7.67
CA PRO A 403 8.86 20.19 6.51
C PRO A 403 7.38 19.97 6.80
N ASP A 404 7.00 18.94 7.59
CA ASP A 404 5.59 18.67 7.89
C ASP A 404 4.90 19.81 8.64
N SER A 405 5.66 20.58 9.45
CA SER A 405 5.12 21.77 10.13
C SER A 405 4.77 22.92 9.17
N VAL A 406 5.44 22.97 8.01
CA VAL A 406 5.16 23.93 6.93
C VAL A 406 3.99 23.47 6.07
N VAL A 407 4.05 22.23 5.61
CA VAL A 407 3.12 21.67 4.61
C VAL A 407 1.74 21.38 5.20
N LEU A 408 1.69 20.89 6.45
CA LEU A 408 0.47 20.54 7.18
C LEU A 408 0.42 21.27 8.54
N PRO A 409 0.40 22.62 8.56
CA PRO A 409 0.60 23.40 9.79
C PRO A 409 -0.48 23.14 10.83
N LYS A 410 -1.75 23.05 10.45
CA LYS A 410 -2.87 22.81 11.38
C LYS A 410 -2.73 21.49 12.16
N ILE A 411 -2.20 20.47 11.52
CA ILE A 411 -2.06 19.13 12.09
C ILE A 411 -0.78 19.01 12.93
N ASN A 412 0.27 19.73 12.55
CA ASN A 412 1.60 19.61 13.14
C ASN A 412 1.98 20.78 14.06
N GLU A 413 1.10 21.76 14.31
CA GLU A 413 1.40 22.90 15.19
C GLU A 413 1.76 22.46 16.60
N GLN A 414 1.00 21.54 17.17
CA GLN A 414 1.27 21.00 18.51
C GLN A 414 2.64 20.33 18.58
N ILE A 415 2.96 19.50 17.58
CA ILE A 415 4.24 18.78 17.52
C ILE A 415 5.40 19.74 17.31
N ASN A 416 5.24 20.75 16.45
CA ASN A 416 6.25 21.79 16.25
C ASN A 416 6.54 22.56 17.55
N ASN A 417 5.51 22.89 18.33
CA ASN A 417 5.66 23.54 19.63
C ASN A 417 6.28 22.60 20.67
N GLU A 418 5.96 21.31 20.68
CA GLU A 418 6.56 20.31 21.56
C GLU A 418 8.05 20.14 21.29
N ILE A 419 8.44 20.03 20.02
CA ILE A 419 9.83 19.97 19.59
C ILE A 419 10.57 21.24 20.02
N TYR A 420 10.02 22.42 19.75
CA TYR A 420 10.59 23.70 20.16
C TYR A 420 10.82 23.75 21.68
N LYS A 421 9.82 23.34 22.46
CA LYS A 421 9.91 23.27 23.91
C LYS A 421 11.07 22.38 24.37
N MET A 422 11.21 21.17 23.80
CA MET A 422 12.28 20.25 24.13
C MET A 422 13.66 20.82 23.80
N ILE A 423 13.82 21.53 22.70
CA ILE A 423 15.05 22.22 22.32
C ILE A 423 15.45 23.21 23.42
N ILE A 424 14.52 24.09 23.79
CA ILE A 424 14.78 25.14 24.79
C ILE A 424 15.04 24.55 26.17
N GLU A 425 14.21 23.58 26.61
CA GLU A 425 14.40 22.92 27.92
C GLU A 425 15.73 22.16 28.03
N SER A 426 16.28 21.70 26.92
CA SER A 426 17.60 21.06 26.87
C SER A 426 18.77 22.04 26.72
N GLY A 427 18.50 23.36 26.69
CA GLY A 427 19.50 24.41 26.53
C GLY A 427 20.11 24.47 25.13
N LEU A 428 19.41 23.93 24.13
CA LEU A 428 19.83 23.95 22.74
C LEU A 428 19.28 25.19 22.00
N THR A 429 19.89 25.56 20.88
CA THR A 429 19.51 26.72 20.07
C THR A 429 18.63 26.25 18.90
N PRO A 430 17.35 26.68 18.80
CA PRO A 430 16.48 26.28 17.70
C PRO A 430 17.02 26.71 16.33
N CYS A 431 16.94 25.80 15.35
CA CYS A 431 17.27 26.06 13.96
C CYS A 431 15.97 25.96 13.12
N PHE A 432 15.43 27.09 12.72
CA PHE A 432 14.19 27.14 11.92
C PHE A 432 14.48 27.02 10.43
N LEU A 433 13.52 26.51 9.69
CA LEU A 433 13.51 26.57 8.22
C LEU A 433 13.42 28.04 7.75
N THR A 434 14.21 28.39 6.78
CA THR A 434 14.20 29.74 6.19
C THR A 434 12.88 29.99 5.44
N LYS A 435 12.55 31.27 5.20
CA LYS A 435 11.37 31.60 4.38
C LYS A 435 11.48 31.05 2.97
N GLU A 436 12.69 30.96 2.43
CA GLU A 436 12.97 30.41 1.11
C GLU A 436 12.69 28.89 1.11
N ASP A 437 13.20 28.12 2.09
CA ASP A 437 12.90 26.70 2.24
C ASP A 437 11.39 26.43 2.33
N GLN A 438 10.68 27.23 3.12
CA GLN A 438 9.22 27.12 3.27
C GLN A 438 8.50 27.38 1.95
N ALA A 439 8.92 28.39 1.19
CA ALA A 439 8.32 28.70 -0.12
C ALA A 439 8.57 27.58 -1.13
N ILE A 440 9.77 26.98 -1.13
CA ILE A 440 10.09 25.83 -2.00
C ILE A 440 9.17 24.65 -1.65
N LEU A 441 9.06 24.28 -0.36
CA LEU A 441 8.21 23.18 0.09
C LEU A 441 6.75 23.33 -0.35
N LEU A 442 6.15 24.51 -0.18
CA LEU A 442 4.76 24.78 -0.56
C LEU A 442 4.52 24.77 -2.07
N ASN A 443 5.56 24.91 -2.87
CA ASN A 443 5.48 24.87 -4.34
C ASN A 443 5.73 23.48 -4.93
N LEU A 444 6.23 22.50 -4.16
CA LEU A 444 6.40 21.13 -4.65
C LEU A 444 5.06 20.48 -5.01
N GLU A 445 4.94 19.96 -6.22
CA GLU A 445 3.73 19.27 -6.69
C GLU A 445 3.42 18.01 -5.87
N GLU A 446 4.44 17.33 -5.37
CA GLU A 446 4.33 16.18 -4.49
C GLU A 446 3.71 16.56 -3.13
N GLU A 447 4.10 17.71 -2.58
CA GLU A 447 3.54 18.21 -1.32
C GLU A 447 2.11 18.72 -1.50
N LYS A 448 1.81 19.42 -2.60
CA LYS A 448 0.43 19.78 -2.94
C LYS A 448 -0.47 18.53 -3.05
N TYR A 449 0.05 17.45 -3.66
CA TYR A 449 -0.66 16.19 -3.71
C TYR A 449 -0.88 15.59 -2.31
N ARG A 450 0.13 15.63 -1.43
CA ARG A 450 0.06 15.13 -0.05
C ARG A 450 -0.97 15.89 0.79
N ILE A 451 -1.00 17.22 0.70
CA ILE A 451 -2.02 18.08 1.31
C ILE A 451 -3.43 17.65 0.88
N LYS A 452 -3.64 17.46 -0.42
CA LYS A 452 -4.93 16.99 -0.97
C LYS A 452 -5.33 15.59 -0.47
N MET A 453 -4.38 14.71 -0.25
CA MET A 453 -4.66 13.36 0.28
C MET A 453 -5.01 13.40 1.77
N GLU A 454 -4.35 14.25 2.55
CA GLU A 454 -4.63 14.39 3.98
C GLU A 454 -6.01 15.03 4.23
N SER A 455 -6.41 16.04 3.45
CA SER A 455 -7.77 16.62 3.55
C SER A 455 -8.86 15.59 3.31
N LYS A 456 -8.67 14.64 2.38
CA LYS A 456 -9.61 13.52 2.19
C LYS A 456 -9.65 12.55 3.37
N ASN A 457 -8.56 12.41 4.12
CA ASN A 457 -8.52 11.58 5.33
C ASN A 457 -9.32 12.22 6.47
N GLU A 458 -9.29 13.55 6.60
CA GLU A 458 -10.06 14.30 7.59
C GLU A 458 -11.58 14.25 7.31
N ASP A 459 -11.98 14.44 6.05
CA ASP A 459 -13.39 14.35 5.64
C ASP A 459 -14.00 12.97 5.93
N ASN A 460 -13.21 11.90 5.86
CA ASN A 460 -13.64 10.54 6.20
C ASN A 460 -13.72 10.29 7.72
N LEU A 461 -13.03 11.07 8.54
CA LEU A 461 -13.11 10.98 10.01
C LEU A 461 -14.36 11.72 10.57
N CYS A 462 -14.81 12.78 9.87
CA CYS A 462 -16.02 13.52 10.26
C CYS A 462 -17.34 12.83 9.83
N ARG A 463 -17.29 11.74 9.06
CA ARG A 463 -18.46 10.98 8.57
C ARG A 463 -18.74 9.68 9.33
N HIS A 464 -18.04 9.43 10.41
CA HIS A 464 -18.20 8.31 11.34
C HIS A 464 -18.30 8.82 12.75
#